data_b851ffbd6ee1331353301871f1e1dd8d
#
_entry.id   b851ffbd6ee1331353301871f1e1dd8d
#
_cell.length_a   1.000
_cell.length_b   1.000
_cell.length_c   1.000
_cell.angle_alpha   90.00
_cell.angle_beta   90.00
_cell.angle_gamma   90.00
#
_symmetry.space_group_name_H-M   'P 1'
#
loop_
_entity.id
_entity.type
_entity.pdbx_description
1 polymer ?
#
loop_
_entity_poly.entity_id
_entity_poly.type
_entity_poly.pdbx_seq_one_letter_code
_entity_poly.pdbx_strand_id
1 'polypeptide(L)'
;MIKKQKWFSLLFFCFFNSFAYADFMSVNADQAFLHEAPSGSTKKSFIVTKGYPLEVIVSLKEWKKVKDHEGLINWIKTSDLSSKRSVLNLKGDNPIYLEPSSASPILAKVNENVTLELLDAKKIDDWVKVYSKVGDIEGFIKATDLWGIK
;
A
#
# COMPACT_ATOMS: atom_id res chain seq x y z
N MET A 1 28.02 8.31 -63.33
CA MET A 1 26.68 8.47 -62.69
C MET A 1 26.70 7.69 -61.39
N ILE A 2 26.91 8.35 -60.24
CA ILE A 2 27.02 7.68 -58.96
C ILE A 2 25.67 7.89 -58.25
N LYS A 3 24.90 6.80 -58.05
CA LYS A 3 23.64 6.80 -57.30
C LYS A 3 23.94 6.90 -55.81
N LYS A 4 23.58 8.03 -55.18
CA LYS A 4 23.59 8.18 -53.71
C LYS A 4 22.44 7.39 -53.11
N GLN A 5 22.77 6.32 -52.41
CA GLN A 5 21.83 5.53 -51.63
C GLN A 5 21.64 6.23 -50.29
N LYS A 6 20.43 6.76 -50.06
CA LYS A 6 20.04 7.35 -48.79
C LYS A 6 19.67 6.23 -47.81
N TRP A 7 20.50 5.99 -46.82
CA TRP A 7 20.15 5.12 -45.68
C TRP A 7 19.19 5.88 -44.78
N PHE A 8 17.96 5.42 -44.74
CA PHE A 8 16.94 5.89 -43.84
C PHE A 8 17.12 5.07 -42.54
N SER A 9 17.83 5.62 -41.54
CA SER A 9 17.97 5.00 -40.23
C SER A 9 16.65 5.17 -39.46
N LEU A 10 15.87 4.11 -39.41
CA LEU A 10 14.63 4.04 -38.62
C LEU A 10 15.01 3.87 -37.14
N LEU A 11 15.01 5.01 -36.41
CA LEU A 11 15.17 4.98 -34.94
C LEU A 11 13.92 4.34 -34.34
N PHE A 12 14.05 3.06 -33.95
CA PHE A 12 13.03 2.33 -33.20
C PHE A 12 13.06 2.82 -31.75
N PHE A 13 12.16 3.75 -31.42
CA PHE A 13 12.00 4.27 -30.06
C PHE A 13 11.24 3.22 -29.25
N CYS A 14 11.97 2.33 -28.55
CA CYS A 14 11.38 1.42 -27.58
C CYS A 14 10.82 2.23 -26.41
N PHE A 15 9.51 2.45 -26.37
CA PHE A 15 8.81 2.89 -25.19
C PHE A 15 8.85 1.73 -24.16
N PHE A 16 9.79 1.79 -23.23
CA PHE A 16 9.71 1.02 -22.01
C PHE A 16 8.53 1.55 -21.20
N ASN A 17 7.37 0.91 -21.31
CA ASN A 17 6.30 1.09 -20.35
C ASN A 17 6.79 0.51 -19.02
N SER A 18 7.39 1.35 -18.19
CA SER A 18 7.62 1.04 -16.79
C SER A 18 6.24 0.97 -16.13
N PHE A 19 5.71 -0.22 -15.93
CA PHE A 19 4.59 -0.41 -15.01
C PHE A 19 5.08 0.04 -13.62
N ALA A 20 4.69 1.23 -13.22
CA ALA A 20 4.87 1.68 -11.84
C ALA A 20 3.97 0.79 -10.98
N TYR A 21 4.54 -0.26 -10.41
CA TYR A 21 3.87 -0.98 -9.34
C TYR A 21 3.80 -0.02 -8.16
N ALA A 22 2.58 0.40 -7.83
CA ALA A 22 2.35 1.13 -6.61
C ALA A 22 2.82 0.27 -5.44
N ASP A 23 3.79 0.73 -4.68
CA ASP A 23 4.32 0.02 -3.54
C ASP A 23 3.63 0.52 -2.28
N PHE A 24 3.16 -0.39 -1.44
CA PHE A 24 2.58 -0.04 -0.16
C PHE A 24 3.64 -0.14 0.93
N MET A 25 3.72 0.89 1.75
CA MET A 25 4.53 0.91 2.98
C MET A 25 3.62 1.19 4.17
N SER A 26 4.05 0.78 5.36
CA SER A 26 3.31 1.06 6.59
C SER A 26 4.05 2.05 7.46
N VAL A 27 3.31 2.87 8.17
CA VAL A 27 3.86 3.79 9.17
C VAL A 27 4.52 2.97 10.29
N ASN A 28 5.79 3.27 10.58
CA ASN A 28 6.58 2.60 11.61
C ASN A 28 6.66 3.42 12.90
N ALA A 29 6.60 4.74 12.81
CA ALA A 29 6.56 5.63 13.96
C ALA A 29 5.21 5.48 14.70
N ASP A 30 5.20 5.67 16.01
CA ASP A 30 3.95 5.62 16.79
C ASP A 30 2.96 6.68 16.30
N GLN A 31 3.48 7.86 15.92
CA GLN A 31 2.78 8.93 15.21
C GLN A 31 3.67 9.52 14.14
N ALA A 32 3.14 9.74 12.95
CA ALA A 32 3.82 10.43 11.86
C ALA A 32 2.92 11.52 11.29
N PHE A 33 3.54 12.57 10.76
CA PHE A 33 2.82 13.67 10.15
C PHE A 33 2.85 13.56 8.63
N LEU A 34 1.71 13.79 8.02
CA LEU A 34 1.60 14.02 6.58
C LEU A 34 1.74 15.53 6.30
N HIS A 35 2.53 15.88 5.30
CA HIS A 35 2.88 17.25 4.93
C HIS A 35 2.39 17.59 3.51
N GLU A 36 2.10 18.87 3.26
CA GLU A 36 1.67 19.33 1.92
C GLU A 36 2.83 19.33 0.91
N ALA A 37 4.09 19.42 1.37
CA ALA A 37 5.28 19.33 0.52
C ALA A 37 6.44 18.59 1.23
N PRO A 38 7.49 18.16 0.50
CA PRO A 38 8.60 17.38 1.07
C PRO A 38 9.56 18.26 1.88
N SER A 39 9.04 18.88 2.94
CA SER A 39 9.78 19.73 3.86
C SER A 39 9.14 19.73 5.24
N GLY A 40 9.96 19.67 6.29
CA GLY A 40 9.50 19.72 7.68
C GLY A 40 8.92 21.07 8.11
N SER A 41 9.16 22.14 7.35
CA SER A 41 8.62 23.49 7.59
C SER A 41 7.23 23.72 6.98
N THR A 42 6.74 22.79 6.16
CA THR A 42 5.42 22.91 5.55
C THR A 42 4.31 22.52 6.52
N LYS A 43 3.10 22.98 6.21
CA LYS A 43 1.92 22.64 6.99
C LYS A 43 1.76 21.12 7.11
N LYS A 44 1.47 20.68 8.33
CA LYS A 44 1.08 19.31 8.64
C LYS A 44 -0.42 19.17 8.37
N SER A 45 -0.78 18.28 7.48
CA SER A 45 -2.16 18.07 7.06
C SER A 45 -2.89 17.10 7.98
N PHE A 46 -2.23 15.97 8.28
CA PHE A 46 -2.81 14.87 9.05
C PHE A 46 -1.77 14.20 9.94
N ILE A 47 -2.25 13.47 10.94
CA ILE A 47 -1.47 12.55 11.76
C ILE A 47 -1.92 11.14 11.41
N VAL A 48 -0.95 10.26 11.16
CA VAL A 48 -1.15 8.83 10.96
C VAL A 48 -0.41 8.05 12.03
N THR A 49 -0.95 6.90 12.42
CA THR A 49 -0.40 6.09 13.49
C THR A 49 0.28 4.83 12.95
N LYS A 50 1.04 4.17 13.82
CA LYS A 50 1.76 2.93 13.50
C LYS A 50 0.88 1.88 12.86
N GLY A 51 1.39 1.30 11.78
CA GLY A 51 0.69 0.28 11.01
C GLY A 51 -0.22 0.82 9.92
N TYR A 52 -0.45 2.14 9.83
CA TYR A 52 -1.29 2.69 8.77
C TYR A 52 -0.67 2.49 7.39
N PRO A 53 -1.37 1.85 6.43
CA PRO A 53 -0.85 1.58 5.10
C PRO A 53 -0.98 2.79 4.19
N LEU A 54 0.09 3.10 3.47
CA LEU A 54 0.17 4.20 2.51
C LEU A 54 0.68 3.69 1.17
N GLU A 55 0.01 4.08 0.09
CA GLU A 55 0.47 3.82 -1.28
C GLU A 55 1.54 4.83 -1.67
N VAL A 56 2.74 4.36 -1.99
CA VAL A 56 3.86 5.21 -2.38
C VAL A 56 3.73 5.56 -3.87
N ILE A 57 3.63 6.86 -4.18
CA ILE A 57 3.52 7.37 -5.55
C ILE A 57 4.87 7.84 -6.07
N VAL A 58 5.65 8.57 -5.22
CA VAL A 58 6.98 9.09 -5.55
C VAL A 58 7.92 8.83 -4.39
N SER A 59 9.13 8.39 -4.70
CA SER A 59 10.19 8.17 -3.71
C SER A 59 11.33 9.16 -3.92
N LEU A 60 11.54 10.03 -2.93
CA LEU A 60 12.74 10.83 -2.76
C LEU A 60 13.59 10.19 -1.64
N LYS A 61 14.81 10.66 -1.46
CA LYS A 61 15.71 10.13 -0.44
C LYS A 61 15.13 10.22 0.98
N GLU A 62 14.66 11.39 1.37
CA GLU A 62 14.18 11.68 2.73
C GLU A 62 12.66 11.76 2.84
N TRP A 63 11.96 11.84 1.72
CA TRP A 63 10.52 12.00 1.65
C TRP A 63 9.89 11.05 0.64
N LYS A 64 8.66 10.61 0.93
CA LYS A 64 7.82 9.89 -0.01
C LYS A 64 6.50 10.62 -0.21
N LYS A 65 6.09 10.75 -1.47
CA LYS A 65 4.74 11.17 -1.81
C LYS A 65 3.84 9.95 -1.71
N VAL A 66 2.79 10.05 -0.93
CA VAL A 66 1.93 8.92 -0.59
C VAL A 66 0.47 9.27 -0.78
N LYS A 67 -0.35 8.24 -1.00
CA LYS A 67 -1.80 8.33 -1.07
C LYS A 67 -2.40 7.47 0.04
N ASP A 68 -3.40 7.99 0.75
CA ASP A 68 -4.16 7.27 1.77
C ASP A 68 -5.40 6.56 1.18
N HIS A 69 -6.18 5.90 2.04
CA HIS A 69 -7.37 5.17 1.64
C HIS A 69 -8.52 6.06 1.13
N GLU A 70 -8.52 7.34 1.49
CA GLU A 70 -9.49 8.34 1.00
C GLU A 70 -9.05 8.98 -0.33
N GLY A 71 -7.85 8.65 -0.82
CA GLY A 71 -7.28 9.19 -2.05
C GLY A 71 -6.53 10.51 -1.86
N LEU A 72 -6.35 10.98 -0.62
CA LEU A 72 -5.59 12.20 -0.33
C LEU A 72 -4.09 11.97 -0.55
N ILE A 73 -3.45 12.94 -1.19
CA ILE A 73 -2.03 12.87 -1.55
C ILE A 73 -1.24 13.85 -0.71
N ASN A 74 -0.26 13.32 0.02
CA ASN A 74 0.59 14.06 0.94
C ASN A 74 2.04 13.55 0.89
N TRP A 75 2.92 14.17 1.67
CA TRP A 75 4.31 13.77 1.86
C TRP A 75 4.56 13.30 3.28
N ILE A 76 5.36 12.24 3.41
CA ILE A 76 5.81 11.70 4.71
C ILE A 76 7.31 11.49 4.68
N LYS A 77 7.96 11.60 5.83
CA LYS A 77 9.38 11.27 5.95
C LYS A 77 9.62 9.78 5.69
N THR A 78 10.64 9.47 4.91
CA THR A 78 11.03 8.08 4.64
C THR A 78 11.37 7.32 5.93
N SER A 79 11.96 8.01 6.93
CA SER A 79 12.28 7.44 8.26
C SER A 79 11.07 6.96 9.06
N ASP A 80 9.89 7.49 8.78
CA ASP A 80 8.66 7.16 9.49
C ASP A 80 7.93 5.96 8.88
N LEU A 81 8.47 5.39 7.79
CA LEU A 81 7.90 4.26 7.05
C LEU A 81 8.73 2.99 7.20
N SER A 82 8.05 1.87 7.03
CA SER A 82 8.64 0.53 6.99
C SER A 82 8.09 -0.25 5.78
N SER A 83 8.90 -1.17 5.26
CA SER A 83 8.48 -2.14 4.24
C SER A 83 7.58 -3.24 4.80
N LYS A 84 7.44 -3.34 6.14
CA LYS A 84 6.50 -4.27 6.75
C LYS A 84 5.09 -3.91 6.30
N ARG A 85 4.40 -4.87 5.70
CA ARG A 85 3.10 -4.65 5.09
C ARG A 85 1.99 -4.72 6.13
N SER A 86 1.05 -3.80 6.02
CA SER A 86 -0.22 -3.83 6.75
C SER A 86 -1.37 -3.48 5.81
N VAL A 87 -2.58 -3.72 6.28
CA VAL A 87 -3.82 -3.39 5.59
C VAL A 87 -4.76 -2.66 6.53
N LEU A 88 -5.58 -1.78 6.01
CA LEU A 88 -6.64 -1.11 6.73
C LEU A 88 -7.96 -1.79 6.41
N ASN A 89 -8.68 -2.21 7.44
CA ASN A 89 -10.03 -2.75 7.27
C ASN A 89 -11.03 -1.62 7.01
N LEU A 90 -11.77 -1.71 5.89
CA LEU A 90 -12.74 -0.70 5.45
C LEU A 90 -14.19 -1.04 5.79
N LYS A 91 -14.42 -2.15 6.50
CA LYS A 91 -15.77 -2.67 6.77
C LYS A 91 -15.97 -2.95 8.25
N GLY A 92 -17.09 -2.53 8.80
CA GLY A 92 -17.49 -2.88 10.16
C GLY A 92 -17.82 -4.36 10.30
N ASP A 93 -17.57 -4.93 11.48
CA ASP A 93 -17.83 -6.34 11.81
C ASP A 93 -17.25 -7.35 10.79
N ASN A 94 -16.12 -7.00 10.17
CA ASN A 94 -15.51 -7.82 9.12
C ASN A 94 -14.89 -9.09 9.70
N PRO A 95 -15.33 -10.30 9.29
CA PRO A 95 -14.87 -11.53 9.88
C PRO A 95 -13.47 -11.95 9.40
N ILE A 96 -12.65 -12.42 10.35
CA ILE A 96 -11.42 -13.18 10.09
C ILE A 96 -11.77 -14.65 10.21
N TYR A 97 -11.47 -15.43 9.18
CA TYR A 97 -11.78 -16.86 9.09
C TYR A 97 -10.53 -17.72 9.32
N LEU A 98 -10.73 -18.94 9.78
CA LEU A 98 -9.65 -19.92 9.95
C LEU A 98 -9.02 -20.31 8.60
N GLU A 99 -9.83 -20.44 7.55
CA GLU A 99 -9.41 -20.80 6.20
C GLU A 99 -9.96 -19.81 5.18
N PRO A 100 -9.42 -19.72 3.95
CA PRO A 100 -9.87 -18.80 2.92
C PRO A 100 -11.22 -19.23 2.29
N SER A 101 -12.25 -19.29 3.11
CA SER A 101 -13.60 -19.69 2.74
C SER A 101 -14.65 -19.06 3.65
N SER A 102 -15.75 -18.59 3.07
CA SER A 102 -16.90 -18.06 3.85
C SER A 102 -17.64 -19.13 4.65
N ALA A 103 -17.40 -20.41 4.38
CA ALA A 103 -17.94 -21.55 5.14
C ALA A 103 -17.03 -21.96 6.32
N SER A 104 -15.82 -21.38 6.41
CA SER A 104 -14.88 -21.67 7.48
C SER A 104 -15.32 -21.02 8.81
N PRO A 105 -14.91 -21.57 9.96
CA PRO A 105 -15.14 -20.94 11.26
C PRO A 105 -14.59 -19.50 11.32
N ILE A 106 -15.37 -18.60 11.92
CA ILE A 106 -14.97 -17.24 12.21
C ILE A 106 -14.15 -17.23 13.50
N LEU A 107 -12.93 -16.69 13.42
CA LEU A 107 -12.03 -16.57 14.57
C LEU A 107 -12.26 -15.27 15.34
N ALA A 108 -12.53 -14.18 14.61
CA ALA A 108 -12.80 -12.85 15.17
C ALA A 108 -13.58 -11.99 14.19
N LYS A 109 -14.07 -10.84 14.67
CA LYS A 109 -14.58 -9.75 13.84
C LYS A 109 -13.77 -8.50 14.09
N VAL A 110 -13.51 -7.74 13.02
CA VAL A 110 -12.69 -6.54 13.03
C VAL A 110 -13.56 -5.32 12.71
N ASN A 111 -13.43 -4.28 13.53
CA ASN A 111 -14.10 -3.01 13.29
C ASN A 111 -13.50 -2.28 12.10
N GLU A 112 -14.28 -1.37 11.53
CA GLU A 112 -13.81 -0.45 10.50
C GLU A 112 -12.62 0.39 11.00
N ASN A 113 -11.71 0.75 10.10
CA ASN A 113 -10.50 1.54 10.37
C ASN A 113 -9.47 0.88 11.30
N VAL A 114 -9.57 -0.42 11.54
CA VAL A 114 -8.54 -1.19 12.25
C VAL A 114 -7.47 -1.65 11.27
N THR A 115 -6.20 -1.46 11.62
CA THR A 115 -5.05 -1.96 10.86
C THR A 115 -4.72 -3.40 11.27
N LEU A 116 -4.46 -4.23 10.27
CA LEU A 116 -4.00 -5.61 10.43
C LEU A 116 -2.63 -5.78 9.76
N GLU A 117 -1.79 -6.63 10.30
CA GLU A 117 -0.56 -7.02 9.65
C GLU A 117 -0.87 -7.96 8.46
N LEU A 118 -0.30 -7.68 7.30
CA LEU A 118 -0.43 -8.53 6.12
C LEU A 118 0.70 -9.57 6.16
N LEU A 119 0.37 -10.82 6.43
CA LEU A 119 1.34 -11.90 6.53
C LEU A 119 1.77 -12.43 5.15
N ASP A 120 0.83 -12.47 4.21
CA ASP A 120 1.10 -12.83 2.82
C ASP A 120 0.32 -11.92 1.88
N ALA A 121 1.03 -11.26 0.97
CA ALA A 121 0.42 -10.41 -0.05
C ALA A 121 -0.17 -11.21 -1.22
N LYS A 122 0.15 -12.51 -1.33
CA LYS A 122 -0.42 -13.40 -2.33
C LYS A 122 -1.86 -13.73 -1.96
N LYS A 123 -2.77 -13.35 -2.84
CA LYS A 123 -4.19 -13.71 -2.71
C LYS A 123 -4.41 -15.18 -3.03
N ILE A 124 -5.23 -15.83 -2.21
CA ILE A 124 -5.84 -17.12 -2.51
C ILE A 124 -7.27 -16.79 -2.92
N ASP A 125 -7.55 -16.77 -4.22
CA ASP A 125 -8.73 -16.13 -4.80
C ASP A 125 -8.85 -14.67 -4.30
N ASP A 126 -9.91 -14.31 -3.57
CA ASP A 126 -10.11 -12.99 -3.00
C ASP A 126 -9.71 -12.90 -1.51
N TRP A 127 -8.93 -13.85 -0.98
CA TRP A 127 -8.52 -13.91 0.41
C TRP A 127 -7.06 -13.56 0.61
N VAL A 128 -6.76 -12.90 1.72
CA VAL A 128 -5.39 -12.64 2.18
C VAL A 128 -5.23 -13.07 3.62
N LYS A 129 -4.00 -13.46 3.95
CA LYS A 129 -3.65 -13.88 5.31
C LYS A 129 -3.22 -12.68 6.12
N VAL A 130 -3.85 -12.48 7.27
CA VAL A 130 -3.62 -11.34 8.16
C VAL A 130 -3.37 -11.79 9.59
N TYR A 131 -2.76 -10.89 10.36
CA TYR A 131 -2.59 -11.04 11.80
C TYR A 131 -3.13 -9.83 12.53
N SER A 132 -3.95 -10.08 13.54
CA SER A 132 -4.46 -9.08 14.48
C SER A 132 -3.70 -9.20 15.80
N LYS A 133 -3.07 -8.09 16.21
CA LYS A 133 -2.44 -8.02 17.54
C LYS A 133 -3.45 -8.09 18.68
N VAL A 134 -4.67 -7.62 18.43
CA VAL A 134 -5.78 -7.74 19.37
C VAL A 134 -6.27 -9.18 19.33
N GLY A 135 -6.09 -9.89 20.42
CA GLY A 135 -6.48 -11.28 20.55
C GLY A 135 -5.48 -12.29 19.98
N ASP A 136 -4.34 -11.85 19.43
CA ASP A 136 -3.28 -12.73 18.86
C ASP A 136 -3.85 -13.72 17.82
N ILE A 137 -4.57 -13.16 16.82
CA ILE A 137 -5.36 -13.95 15.86
C ILE A 137 -4.72 -13.89 14.50
N GLU A 138 -4.42 -15.03 13.91
CA GLU A 138 -3.99 -15.24 12.54
C GLU A 138 -5.09 -15.93 11.75
N GLY A 139 -5.41 -15.41 10.55
CA GLY A 139 -6.47 -15.97 9.73
C GLY A 139 -6.63 -15.26 8.39
N PHE A 140 -7.75 -15.52 7.73
CA PHE A 140 -8.03 -15.04 6.39
C PHE A 140 -9.19 -14.03 6.38
N ILE A 141 -9.03 -12.96 5.60
CA ILE A 141 -10.04 -11.93 5.40
C ILE A 141 -10.16 -11.61 3.91
N LYS A 142 -11.31 -11.13 3.46
CA LYS A 142 -11.50 -10.76 2.06
C LYS A 142 -10.69 -9.52 1.69
N ALA A 143 -9.90 -9.62 0.64
CA ALA A 143 -9.07 -8.52 0.12
C ALA A 143 -9.90 -7.33 -0.37
N THR A 144 -11.13 -7.57 -0.84
CA THR A 144 -12.06 -6.56 -1.33
C THR A 144 -12.49 -5.55 -0.27
N ASP A 145 -12.42 -5.94 1.00
CA ASP A 145 -12.82 -5.13 2.15
C ASP A 145 -11.63 -4.39 2.80
N LEU A 146 -10.46 -4.40 2.12
CA LEU A 146 -9.22 -3.89 2.66
C LEU A 146 -8.58 -2.83 1.76
N TRP A 147 -7.93 -1.85 2.36
CA TRP A 147 -6.95 -0.97 1.73
C TRP A 147 -5.52 -1.45 2.03
N GLY A 148 -4.63 -1.32 1.07
CA GLY A 148 -3.24 -1.79 1.22
C GLY A 148 -2.94 -3.07 0.46
N ILE A 149 -3.91 -3.60 -0.30
CA ILE A 149 -3.78 -4.76 -1.21
C ILE A 149 -3.73 -4.28 -2.66
N LYS A 150 -3.00 -5.01 -3.48
CA LYS A 150 -3.02 -4.89 -4.93
C LYS A 150 -3.74 -6.07 -5.58
#